data_dea7f1dbfb35b69a9dab3d8e3a71a21f
#
_entry.id   dea7f1dbfb35b69a9dab3d8e3a71a21f
#
_cell.length_a   1.000
_cell.length_b   1.000
_cell.length_c   1.000
_cell.angle_alpha   90.00
_cell.angle_beta   90.00
_cell.angle_gamma   90.00
#
_symmetry.space_group_name_H-M   'P 1'
#
loop_
_entity.id
_entity.type
_entity.pdbx_description
1 polymer ?
#
loop_
_entity_poly.entity_id
_entity_poly.type
_entity_poly.pdbx_seq_one_letter_code
_entity_poly.pdbx_strand_id
1 'polypeptide(L)'
;MRPTRRLPVLVVLIAIVVGLVAADRAGRPTSQSVGGETVGAAQMLPPHARDAHATSSAWYCPGVPLGGKGYKGADYGGRIVVANPTDAEMTGVVTRFVDGVAPVTGSITVPPRDKVVINAASGVDGQYVSTQVELTGVQGGGGAVVEQTAFFPAGESSQACANSPSNEWFFADGFTASDSEEDLVLTNPLADATVINVRFVTKDGERSPSPLQGYVLPAQSLTVLKIADQGARGEELVGVEMRAQSGAFIAGRAQHYLGTGRLGFSMKLGAPAAYPDWWVVTGDYSGKPTEQIDVFNPGNKDATVSVLFSGSDDVKVAPLSLVVPAHRVINLSMSNIAGLPEGRFVVSLSVLDGDGIVVEHVVTRQVADNAATSVDLAFPAMMASNRWRTGIGIAAETERAVVILNITGVDATASIASTGPAGRIPAAGLEKINLPAGQPTYVAVPAGVEIPQVDIVATQPVLVARLVPRKKGVGGRDIVPALPVLPMAQAGDGGVAQ
;
A
#
# COMPACT_ATOMS: atom_id res chain seq x y z
N MET A 1 68.13 5.48 -6.00
CA MET A 1 66.99 4.60 -6.38
C MET A 1 65.83 5.49 -6.87
N ARG A 2 65.46 5.35 -8.14
CA ARG A 2 64.52 6.28 -8.80
C ARG A 2 63.05 5.80 -8.62
N PRO A 3 62.09 6.60 -8.07
CA PRO A 3 60.71 6.23 -7.93
C PRO A 3 59.82 6.90 -9.00
N THR A 4 60.03 6.69 -10.30
CA THR A 4 59.30 7.41 -11.35
C THR A 4 58.60 6.53 -12.39
N ARG A 5 58.41 5.22 -12.12
CA ARG A 5 57.76 4.33 -13.11
C ARG A 5 56.34 3.86 -12.78
N ARG A 6 55.76 4.29 -11.65
CA ARG A 6 54.39 3.86 -11.26
C ARG A 6 53.27 4.86 -11.59
N LEU A 7 53.61 6.12 -11.88
CA LEU A 7 52.62 7.17 -12.19
C LEU A 7 51.81 6.91 -13.48
N PRO A 8 52.43 6.47 -14.61
CA PRO A 8 51.68 6.23 -15.84
C PRO A 8 50.68 5.04 -15.72
N VAL A 9 51.00 4.02 -14.92
CA VAL A 9 50.10 2.87 -14.70
C VAL A 9 48.86 3.28 -13.89
N LEU A 10 49.03 4.15 -12.91
CA LEU A 10 47.92 4.65 -12.10
C LEU A 10 46.95 5.53 -12.93
N VAL A 11 47.51 6.38 -13.81
CA VAL A 11 46.71 7.23 -14.71
C VAL A 11 45.93 6.38 -15.72
N VAL A 12 46.52 5.32 -16.26
CA VAL A 12 45.82 4.38 -17.17
C VAL A 12 44.71 3.61 -16.44
N LEU A 13 44.93 3.17 -15.20
CA LEU A 13 43.91 2.50 -14.39
C LEU A 13 42.75 3.43 -14.08
N ILE A 14 43.00 4.68 -13.70
CA ILE A 14 41.97 5.67 -13.46
C ILE A 14 41.18 5.96 -14.75
N ALA A 15 41.85 6.09 -15.89
CA ALA A 15 41.21 6.31 -17.18
C ALA A 15 40.32 5.12 -17.60
N ILE A 16 40.73 3.89 -17.32
CA ILE A 16 39.94 2.67 -17.58
C ILE A 16 38.70 2.64 -16.66
N VAL A 17 38.85 2.93 -15.37
CA VAL A 17 37.72 2.96 -14.43
C VAL A 17 36.72 4.07 -14.80
N VAL A 18 37.17 5.26 -15.15
CA VAL A 18 36.32 6.36 -15.62
C VAL A 18 35.63 6.01 -16.93
N GLY A 19 36.36 5.35 -17.85
CA GLY A 19 35.81 4.87 -19.12
C GLY A 19 34.74 3.79 -18.94
N LEU A 20 34.94 2.85 -18.02
CA LEU A 20 33.96 1.82 -17.68
C LEU A 20 32.71 2.40 -17.04
N VAL A 21 32.84 3.36 -16.11
CA VAL A 21 31.71 4.07 -15.49
C VAL A 21 30.96 4.92 -16.51
N ALA A 22 31.67 5.55 -17.46
CA ALA A 22 31.04 6.30 -18.54
C ALA A 22 30.31 5.38 -19.55
N ALA A 23 30.91 4.22 -19.87
CA ALA A 23 30.30 3.22 -20.74
C ALA A 23 29.06 2.56 -20.10
N ASP A 24 29.08 2.31 -18.79
CA ASP A 24 27.91 1.78 -18.05
C ASP A 24 26.74 2.80 -18.02
N ARG A 25 27.07 4.10 -17.94
CA ARG A 25 26.05 5.16 -18.05
C ARG A 25 25.55 5.40 -19.46
N ALA A 26 26.37 5.15 -20.49
CA ALA A 26 25.98 5.32 -21.89
C ALA A 26 25.30 4.07 -22.49
N GLY A 27 25.50 2.90 -21.87
CA GLY A 27 25.02 1.61 -22.37
C GLY A 27 23.69 1.15 -21.79
N ARG A 28 22.95 2.00 -21.05
CA ARG A 28 21.56 1.64 -20.69
C ARG A 28 20.70 1.73 -21.93
N PRO A 29 20.16 0.59 -22.44
CA PRO A 29 19.26 0.65 -23.57
C PRO A 29 18.04 1.46 -23.15
N THR A 30 17.82 2.60 -23.80
CA THR A 30 16.50 3.20 -23.87
C THR A 30 15.63 2.18 -24.61
N SER A 31 14.76 1.51 -23.88
CA SER A 31 13.76 0.63 -24.47
C SER A 31 12.92 1.45 -25.45
N GLN A 32 13.23 1.33 -26.75
CA GLN A 32 12.31 1.77 -27.77
C GLN A 32 11.13 0.81 -27.79
N SER A 33 10.01 1.24 -27.23
CA SER A 33 8.73 0.55 -27.37
C SER A 33 8.21 0.74 -28.78
N VAL A 34 8.10 -0.36 -29.50
CA VAL A 34 7.29 -0.42 -30.72
C VAL A 34 5.82 -0.48 -30.27
N GLY A 35 5.09 0.62 -30.51
CA GLY A 35 3.62 0.68 -30.67
C GLY A 35 2.74 -0.06 -29.65
N GLY A 36 2.99 0.08 -28.34
CA GLY A 36 2.06 -0.22 -27.29
C GLY A 36 2.02 0.99 -26.35
N GLU A 37 0.84 1.39 -25.88
CA GLU A 37 0.74 2.42 -24.86
C GLU A 37 1.72 2.08 -23.74
N THR A 38 2.72 2.94 -23.53
CA THR A 38 3.64 2.81 -22.42
C THR A 38 2.83 2.98 -21.14
N VAL A 39 2.58 1.86 -20.45
CA VAL A 39 2.20 1.87 -19.05
C VAL A 39 3.33 2.62 -18.33
N GLY A 40 3.13 3.91 -18.11
CA GLY A 40 4.18 4.79 -17.60
C GLY A 40 4.59 4.41 -16.17
N ALA A 41 5.78 4.85 -15.75
CA ALA A 41 6.30 4.66 -14.39
C ALA A 41 5.28 5.03 -13.27
N ALA A 42 4.29 5.87 -13.57
CA ALA A 42 3.17 6.21 -12.67
C ALA A 42 2.27 5.02 -12.29
N GLN A 43 2.24 3.94 -13.11
CA GLN A 43 1.44 2.75 -12.82
C GLN A 43 2.10 1.80 -11.81
N MET A 44 3.38 1.96 -11.58
CA MET A 44 4.13 1.18 -10.57
C MET A 44 4.18 1.87 -9.21
N LEU A 45 3.50 3.00 -9.04
CA LEU A 45 3.47 3.71 -7.78
C LEU A 45 2.35 3.19 -6.87
N PRO A 46 2.62 3.08 -5.56
CA PRO A 46 1.58 2.87 -4.56
C PRO A 46 0.55 3.99 -4.57
N PRO A 47 -0.62 3.81 -3.92
CA PRO A 47 -1.65 4.84 -3.86
C PRO A 47 -1.11 6.20 -3.39
N HIS A 48 -1.44 7.27 -4.13
CA HIS A 48 -0.98 8.62 -3.86
C HIS A 48 -1.99 9.67 -4.33
N ALA A 49 -2.02 10.83 -3.69
CA ALA A 49 -2.75 11.98 -4.19
C ALA A 49 -1.95 12.65 -5.30
N ARG A 50 -2.60 12.94 -6.44
CA ARG A 50 -1.98 13.72 -7.51
C ARG A 50 -1.85 15.18 -7.09
N ASP A 51 -0.96 15.91 -7.75
CA ASP A 51 -0.86 17.36 -7.61
C ASP A 51 -2.22 18.04 -7.87
N ALA A 52 -2.47 19.18 -7.22
CA ALA A 52 -3.72 19.93 -7.34
C ALA A 52 -4.02 20.42 -8.78
N HIS A 53 -3.02 20.50 -9.64
CA HIS A 53 -3.13 20.92 -11.03
C HIS A 53 -3.39 19.77 -12.02
N ALA A 54 -3.50 18.52 -11.55
CA ALA A 54 -3.83 17.40 -12.41
C ALA A 54 -5.24 17.59 -13.02
N THR A 55 -5.38 17.37 -14.32
CA THR A 55 -6.63 17.61 -15.07
C THR A 55 -7.71 16.57 -14.84
N SER A 56 -7.35 15.41 -14.31
CA SER A 56 -8.24 14.32 -13.92
C SER A 56 -7.58 13.41 -12.90
N SER A 57 -8.36 12.65 -12.17
CA SER A 57 -7.86 11.56 -11.33
C SER A 57 -8.80 10.36 -11.42
N ALA A 58 -8.22 9.17 -11.45
CA ALA A 58 -8.95 7.92 -11.37
C ALA A 58 -8.50 7.16 -10.12
N TRP A 59 -9.44 6.50 -9.48
CA TRP A 59 -9.23 5.77 -8.26
C TRP A 59 -9.94 4.42 -8.34
N TYR A 60 -9.27 3.37 -7.91
CA TYR A 60 -9.75 1.99 -7.99
C TYR A 60 -9.66 1.35 -6.61
N CYS A 61 -10.80 1.08 -6.01
CA CYS A 61 -10.86 0.49 -4.68
C CYS A 61 -10.85 -1.04 -4.77
N PRO A 62 -10.20 -1.74 -3.80
CA PRO A 62 -10.00 -3.19 -3.87
C PRO A 62 -11.29 -4.02 -3.85
N GLY A 63 -12.34 -3.48 -3.24
CA GLY A 63 -13.63 -4.12 -3.14
C GLY A 63 -14.17 -4.18 -1.72
N VAL A 64 -15.46 -4.47 -1.61
CA VAL A 64 -16.14 -4.72 -0.33
C VAL A 64 -17.02 -5.96 -0.45
N PRO A 65 -17.17 -6.77 0.62
CA PRO A 65 -18.02 -7.95 0.59
C PRO A 65 -19.51 -7.56 0.62
N LEU A 66 -20.34 -8.28 -0.13
CA LEU A 66 -21.78 -8.09 -0.19
C LEU A 66 -22.57 -9.18 0.57
N GLY A 67 -21.88 -10.23 1.02
CA GLY A 67 -22.50 -11.33 1.76
C GLY A 67 -23.24 -12.37 0.90
N GLY A 68 -23.34 -12.17 -0.43
CA GLY A 68 -24.01 -13.07 -1.35
C GLY A 68 -25.54 -13.04 -1.28
N LYS A 69 -26.21 -13.83 -2.14
CA LYS A 69 -27.69 -13.93 -2.16
C LYS A 69 -28.21 -14.50 -0.84
N GLY A 70 -29.04 -13.72 -0.16
CA GLY A 70 -29.66 -14.10 1.11
C GLY A 70 -29.02 -13.46 2.35
N TYR A 71 -27.83 -12.92 2.27
CA TYR A 71 -27.25 -12.13 3.34
C TYR A 71 -27.69 -10.67 3.22
N LYS A 72 -28.70 -10.29 3.99
CA LYS A 72 -29.14 -8.92 4.13
C LYS A 72 -28.86 -8.50 5.57
N GLY A 73 -27.68 -7.94 5.82
CA GLY A 73 -27.33 -7.45 7.13
C GLY A 73 -26.46 -6.19 7.03
N ALA A 74 -26.55 -5.32 8.02
CA ALA A 74 -25.73 -4.12 8.14
C ALA A 74 -24.23 -4.41 8.33
N ASP A 75 -23.86 -5.68 8.40
CA ASP A 75 -22.50 -6.13 8.71
C ASP A 75 -21.66 -6.43 7.47
N TYR A 76 -22.27 -6.42 6.27
CA TYR A 76 -21.57 -6.55 4.98
C TYR A 76 -21.62 -5.25 4.20
N GLY A 77 -20.64 -5.03 3.36
CA GLY A 77 -20.56 -3.89 2.48
C GLY A 77 -19.38 -2.98 2.78
N GLY A 78 -19.56 -1.70 2.55
CA GLY A 78 -18.54 -0.71 2.81
C GLY A 78 -18.92 0.67 2.34
N ARG A 79 -18.01 1.59 2.62
CA ARG A 79 -18.12 2.98 2.21
C ARG A 79 -16.86 3.41 1.47
N ILE A 80 -17.07 4.24 0.46
CA ILE A 80 -16.00 4.95 -0.25
C ILE A 80 -16.11 6.41 0.15
N VAL A 81 -15.03 6.97 0.65
CA VAL A 81 -14.91 8.39 0.98
C VAL A 81 -14.14 9.07 -0.13
N VAL A 82 -14.78 10.02 -0.80
CA VAL A 82 -14.15 10.87 -1.83
C VAL A 82 -13.99 12.26 -1.24
N ALA A 83 -12.76 12.69 -0.99
CA ALA A 83 -12.45 13.97 -0.38
C ALA A 83 -11.86 14.93 -1.39
N ASN A 84 -12.39 16.13 -1.43
CA ASN A 84 -11.94 17.24 -2.25
C ASN A 84 -11.26 18.30 -1.37
N PRO A 85 -9.94 18.41 -1.36
CA PRO A 85 -9.24 19.42 -0.57
C PRO A 85 -9.08 20.77 -1.29
N THR A 86 -9.64 20.92 -2.50
CA THR A 86 -9.48 22.12 -3.34
C THR A 86 -10.64 23.11 -3.15
N ASP A 87 -10.47 24.28 -3.71
CA ASP A 87 -11.45 25.38 -3.63
C ASP A 87 -12.53 25.31 -4.74
N ALA A 88 -12.42 24.36 -5.62
CA ALA A 88 -13.37 24.14 -6.71
C ALA A 88 -14.13 22.84 -6.53
N GLU A 89 -15.38 22.81 -7.00
CA GLU A 89 -16.19 21.60 -7.08
C GLU A 89 -15.55 20.59 -8.04
N MET A 90 -15.55 19.31 -7.68
CA MET A 90 -15.17 18.20 -8.52
C MET A 90 -16.42 17.40 -8.92
N THR A 91 -16.49 17.07 -10.19
CA THR A 91 -17.53 16.18 -10.74
C THR A 91 -16.88 14.91 -11.26
N GLY A 92 -17.68 13.86 -11.44
CA GLY A 92 -17.13 12.62 -11.98
C GLY A 92 -18.13 11.50 -12.10
N VAL A 93 -17.59 10.32 -12.33
CA VAL A 93 -18.34 9.07 -12.49
C VAL A 93 -17.85 8.05 -11.47
N VAL A 94 -18.80 7.34 -10.89
CA VAL A 94 -18.56 6.18 -10.03
C VAL A 94 -19.03 4.96 -10.78
N THR A 95 -18.13 4.01 -11.03
CA THR A 95 -18.45 2.71 -11.64
C THR A 95 -18.28 1.62 -10.60
N ARG A 96 -19.29 0.78 -10.43
CA ARG A 96 -19.25 -0.37 -9.53
C ARG A 96 -19.22 -1.66 -10.34
N PHE A 97 -18.20 -2.46 -10.12
CA PHE A 97 -18.02 -3.77 -10.72
C PHE A 97 -18.45 -4.83 -9.71
N VAL A 98 -19.36 -5.68 -10.09
CA VAL A 98 -19.90 -6.77 -9.26
C VAL A 98 -19.64 -8.09 -9.95
N ASP A 99 -19.34 -9.13 -9.19
CA ASP A 99 -19.11 -10.46 -9.75
C ASP A 99 -20.34 -10.99 -10.51
N GLY A 100 -20.10 -11.38 -11.77
CA GLY A 100 -21.14 -11.96 -12.65
C GLY A 100 -22.22 -10.99 -13.13
N VAL A 101 -22.06 -9.68 -12.94
CA VAL A 101 -23.04 -8.66 -13.33
C VAL A 101 -22.36 -7.54 -14.15
N ALA A 102 -23.10 -6.92 -15.04
CA ALA A 102 -22.62 -5.74 -15.77
C ALA A 102 -22.36 -4.56 -14.83
N PRO A 103 -21.33 -3.74 -15.07
CA PRO A 103 -21.02 -2.60 -14.24
C PRO A 103 -22.19 -1.61 -14.10
N VAL A 104 -22.32 -1.02 -12.92
CA VAL A 104 -23.31 0.01 -12.63
C VAL A 104 -22.62 1.36 -12.45
N THR A 105 -23.03 2.34 -13.25
CA THR A 105 -22.44 3.69 -13.22
C THR A 105 -23.39 4.72 -12.59
N GLY A 106 -22.81 5.75 -11.98
CA GLY A 106 -23.52 6.90 -11.45
C GLY A 106 -22.64 8.14 -11.44
N SER A 107 -23.24 9.33 -11.46
CA SER A 107 -22.52 10.58 -11.31
C SER A 107 -22.19 10.88 -9.87
N ILE A 108 -21.11 11.64 -9.65
CA ILE A 108 -20.73 12.17 -8.34
C ILE A 108 -20.37 13.64 -8.46
N THR A 109 -20.75 14.41 -7.43
CA THR A 109 -20.32 15.80 -7.24
C THR A 109 -19.75 15.93 -5.85
N VAL A 110 -18.51 16.39 -5.73
CA VAL A 110 -17.81 16.59 -4.46
C VAL A 110 -17.59 18.10 -4.25
N PRO A 111 -18.28 18.71 -3.26
CA PRO A 111 -18.17 20.13 -3.01
C PRO A 111 -16.73 20.57 -2.69
N PRO A 112 -16.40 21.85 -2.87
CA PRO A 112 -15.10 22.39 -2.48
C PRO A 112 -14.80 22.17 -1.01
N ARG A 113 -13.59 21.69 -0.70
CA ARG A 113 -13.07 21.49 0.68
C ARG A 113 -13.96 20.59 1.54
N ASP A 114 -14.69 19.67 0.91
CA ASP A 114 -15.62 18.76 1.55
C ASP A 114 -15.42 17.32 1.02
N LYS A 115 -16.23 16.40 1.48
CA LYS A 115 -16.19 15.00 1.09
C LYS A 115 -17.58 14.42 0.87
N VAL A 116 -17.65 13.41 0.02
CA VAL A 116 -18.85 12.61 -0.19
C VAL A 116 -18.56 11.18 0.25
N VAL A 117 -19.55 10.58 0.92
CA VAL A 117 -19.50 9.17 1.34
C VAL A 117 -20.47 8.37 0.50
N ILE A 118 -19.94 7.42 -0.26
CA ILE A 118 -20.69 6.51 -1.13
C ILE A 118 -20.87 5.18 -0.39
N ASN A 119 -22.08 4.69 -0.31
CA ASN A 119 -22.34 3.31 0.10
C ASN A 119 -22.03 2.39 -1.11
N ALA A 120 -20.94 1.65 -1.03
CA ALA A 120 -20.48 0.80 -2.13
C ALA A 120 -21.49 -0.33 -2.46
N ALA A 121 -22.20 -0.84 -1.44
CA ALA A 121 -23.16 -1.95 -1.58
C ALA A 121 -24.56 -1.51 -2.03
N SER A 122 -24.83 -0.21 -2.16
CA SER A 122 -26.17 0.28 -2.48
C SER A 122 -26.65 -0.10 -3.88
N GLY A 123 -27.75 -0.85 -3.96
CA GLY A 123 -28.39 -1.20 -5.23
C GLY A 123 -27.63 -2.24 -6.07
N VAL A 124 -26.72 -3.00 -5.48
CA VAL A 124 -26.01 -4.10 -6.11
C VAL A 124 -26.13 -5.37 -5.27
N ASP A 125 -26.01 -6.54 -5.92
CA ASP A 125 -26.10 -7.86 -5.28
C ASP A 125 -25.04 -8.80 -5.92
N GLY A 126 -24.24 -9.48 -5.10
CA GLY A 126 -23.15 -10.35 -5.50
C GLY A 126 -22.33 -10.82 -4.29
N GLN A 127 -21.16 -11.35 -4.50
CA GLN A 127 -20.22 -11.68 -3.41
C GLN A 127 -19.38 -10.47 -3.00
N TYR A 128 -18.86 -9.75 -3.99
CA TYR A 128 -18.05 -8.56 -3.82
C TYR A 128 -18.44 -7.47 -4.82
N VAL A 129 -18.19 -6.23 -4.45
CA VAL A 129 -18.24 -5.08 -5.35
C VAL A 129 -16.96 -4.27 -5.22
N SER A 130 -16.29 -3.98 -6.32
CA SER A 130 -15.23 -2.98 -6.36
C SER A 130 -15.74 -1.68 -6.97
N THR A 131 -15.09 -0.57 -6.63
CA THR A 131 -15.54 0.77 -7.04
C THR A 131 -14.41 1.52 -7.73
N GLN A 132 -14.69 2.02 -8.92
CA GLN A 132 -13.87 3.01 -9.61
C GLN A 132 -14.50 4.38 -9.44
N VAL A 133 -13.67 5.39 -9.15
CA VAL A 133 -14.08 6.80 -9.09
C VAL A 133 -13.20 7.58 -10.06
N GLU A 134 -13.81 8.18 -11.07
CA GLU A 134 -13.14 9.05 -12.02
C GLU A 134 -13.61 10.48 -11.77
N LEU A 135 -12.68 11.36 -11.43
CA LEU A 135 -12.95 12.76 -11.13
C LEU A 135 -12.39 13.65 -12.25
N THR A 136 -13.22 14.59 -12.66
CA THR A 136 -12.90 15.64 -13.60
C THR A 136 -13.38 16.98 -13.01
N GLY A 137 -12.98 18.11 -13.57
CA GLY A 137 -13.46 19.41 -13.10
C GLY A 137 -12.57 20.55 -13.60
N VAL A 138 -12.92 21.78 -13.24
CA VAL A 138 -12.20 22.97 -13.66
C VAL A 138 -10.72 22.95 -13.19
N GLN A 139 -10.45 22.25 -12.09
CA GLN A 139 -9.10 21.96 -11.62
C GLN A 139 -8.77 20.44 -11.71
N GLY A 140 -9.48 19.70 -12.51
CA GLY A 140 -9.11 18.37 -12.98
C GLY A 140 -9.12 17.25 -11.96
N GLY A 141 -9.79 17.36 -10.81
CA GLY A 141 -9.78 16.30 -9.80
C GLY A 141 -8.42 16.11 -9.11
N GLY A 142 -7.44 16.99 -9.39
CA GLY A 142 -6.15 16.97 -8.72
C GLY A 142 -6.26 17.22 -7.23
N GLY A 143 -5.41 16.57 -6.44
CA GLY A 143 -5.42 16.66 -4.99
C GLY A 143 -6.50 15.84 -4.28
N ALA A 144 -7.47 15.26 -5.01
CA ALA A 144 -8.49 14.38 -4.44
C ALA A 144 -7.86 13.19 -3.72
N VAL A 145 -8.59 12.66 -2.75
CA VAL A 145 -8.23 11.46 -2.00
C VAL A 145 -9.43 10.54 -1.95
N VAL A 146 -9.23 9.28 -2.30
CA VAL A 146 -10.28 8.26 -2.23
C VAL A 146 -9.83 7.11 -1.35
N GLU A 147 -10.62 6.82 -0.32
CA GLU A 147 -10.39 5.75 0.64
C GLU A 147 -11.62 4.87 0.81
N GLN A 148 -11.39 3.60 1.03
CA GLN A 148 -12.42 2.60 1.27
C GLN A 148 -12.39 2.13 2.73
N THR A 149 -13.57 1.84 3.30
CA THR A 149 -13.71 0.97 4.47
C THR A 149 -14.65 -0.18 4.09
N ALA A 150 -14.17 -1.40 4.16
CA ALA A 150 -14.96 -2.61 3.97
C ALA A 150 -15.47 -3.14 5.30
N PHE A 151 -16.70 -3.67 5.33
CA PHE A 151 -17.36 -4.23 6.50
C PHE A 151 -17.63 -5.71 6.30
N PHE A 152 -17.35 -6.48 7.35
CA PHE A 152 -17.65 -7.91 7.43
C PHE A 152 -18.01 -8.24 8.89
N PRO A 153 -18.81 -9.29 9.19
CA PRO A 153 -19.14 -9.63 10.57
C PRO A 153 -17.95 -9.81 11.50
N ALA A 154 -16.82 -10.33 10.98
CA ALA A 154 -15.59 -10.54 11.73
C ALA A 154 -14.76 -9.26 11.93
N GLY A 155 -15.10 -8.14 11.27
CA GLY A 155 -14.34 -6.90 11.44
C GLY A 155 -14.51 -5.91 10.30
N GLU A 156 -13.77 -4.82 10.35
CA GLU A 156 -13.71 -3.82 9.29
C GLU A 156 -12.26 -3.54 8.90
N SER A 157 -12.05 -3.18 7.66
CA SER A 157 -10.72 -2.86 7.11
C SER A 157 -10.79 -1.61 6.26
N SER A 158 -9.86 -0.69 6.50
CA SER A 158 -9.77 0.58 5.77
C SER A 158 -8.49 0.65 4.96
N GLN A 159 -8.56 1.29 3.80
CA GLN A 159 -7.39 1.53 2.98
C GLN A 159 -7.63 2.59 1.91
N ALA A 160 -6.55 3.13 1.35
CA ALA A 160 -6.58 3.99 0.17
C ALA A 160 -6.89 3.19 -1.10
N CYS A 161 -7.59 3.77 -2.07
CA CYS A 161 -7.78 3.18 -3.39
C CYS A 161 -6.57 3.42 -4.29
N ALA A 162 -6.28 2.53 -5.24
CA ALA A 162 -5.20 2.68 -6.20
C ALA A 162 -5.49 3.79 -7.22
N ASN A 163 -4.45 4.38 -7.80
CA ASN A 163 -4.59 5.43 -8.82
C ASN A 163 -4.67 4.88 -10.25
N SER A 164 -4.25 3.64 -10.45
CA SER A 164 -4.24 2.99 -11.75
C SER A 164 -4.30 1.48 -11.61
N PRO A 165 -4.82 0.76 -12.61
CA PRO A 165 -4.58 -0.65 -12.76
C PRO A 165 -3.08 -0.94 -12.95
N SER A 166 -2.62 -2.10 -12.52
CA SER A 166 -1.24 -2.57 -12.71
C SER A 166 -1.23 -3.89 -13.49
N ASN A 167 -0.13 -4.16 -14.17
CA ASN A 167 0.11 -5.45 -14.79
C ASN A 167 0.70 -6.49 -13.81
N GLU A 168 1.05 -6.07 -12.60
CA GLU A 168 1.56 -6.94 -11.54
C GLU A 168 0.91 -6.60 -10.21
N TRP A 169 0.66 -7.64 -9.39
CA TRP A 169 0.23 -7.50 -8.02
C TRP A 169 0.82 -8.60 -7.16
N PHE A 170 1.26 -8.24 -5.96
CA PHE A 170 1.90 -9.14 -5.02
C PHE A 170 1.30 -9.01 -3.62
N PHE A 171 1.18 -10.15 -2.93
CA PHE A 171 0.87 -10.23 -1.51
C PHE A 171 1.90 -11.14 -0.84
N ALA A 172 2.47 -10.71 0.27
CA ALA A 172 3.50 -11.47 0.99
C ALA A 172 2.89 -12.35 2.09
N ASP A 173 1.83 -11.90 2.76
CA ASP A 173 1.09 -12.70 3.75
C ASP A 173 -0.26 -13.16 3.16
N GLY A 174 -0.63 -14.39 3.44
CA GLY A 174 -1.93 -14.99 3.21
C GLY A 174 -2.10 -16.16 4.16
N PHE A 175 -3.32 -16.45 4.56
CA PHE A 175 -3.59 -17.45 5.58
C PHE A 175 -4.87 -18.22 5.29
N THR A 176 -4.76 -19.51 5.00
CA THR A 176 -5.89 -20.41 4.71
C THR A 176 -5.98 -21.59 5.68
N ALA A 177 -5.16 -21.57 6.75
CA ALA A 177 -5.22 -22.56 7.80
C ALA A 177 -6.40 -22.28 8.77
N SER A 178 -6.78 -23.31 9.54
CA SER A 178 -7.79 -23.20 10.60
C SER A 178 -9.13 -22.64 10.09
N ASP A 179 -9.60 -23.12 8.95
CA ASP A 179 -10.84 -22.71 8.28
C ASP A 179 -10.88 -21.25 7.82
N SER A 180 -9.75 -20.54 7.88
CA SER A 180 -9.63 -19.18 7.34
C SER A 180 -9.73 -19.19 5.81
N GLU A 181 -10.30 -18.13 5.26
CA GLU A 181 -10.52 -17.99 3.82
C GLU A 181 -9.76 -16.75 3.29
N GLU A 182 -9.20 -16.93 2.11
CA GLU A 182 -8.58 -15.85 1.34
C GLU A 182 -9.19 -15.81 -0.06
N ASP A 183 -9.80 -14.67 -0.39
CA ASP A 183 -10.38 -14.40 -1.70
C ASP A 183 -9.58 -13.31 -2.40
N LEU A 184 -9.14 -13.57 -3.63
CA LEU A 184 -8.60 -12.54 -4.52
C LEU A 184 -9.75 -11.90 -5.29
N VAL A 185 -9.92 -10.60 -5.11
CA VAL A 185 -10.95 -9.79 -5.77
C VAL A 185 -10.28 -9.03 -6.91
N LEU A 186 -10.47 -9.53 -8.13
CA LEU A 186 -9.77 -9.06 -9.32
C LEU A 186 -10.72 -8.24 -10.18
N THR A 187 -10.40 -6.97 -10.40
CA THR A 187 -11.20 -6.06 -11.22
C THR A 187 -10.45 -5.70 -12.48
N ASN A 188 -11.03 -6.00 -13.62
CA ASN A 188 -10.60 -5.48 -14.90
C ASN A 188 -11.46 -4.27 -15.29
N PRO A 189 -10.99 -3.03 -15.13
CA PRO A 189 -11.74 -1.83 -15.48
C PRO A 189 -11.63 -1.47 -16.97
N LEU A 190 -10.79 -2.18 -17.74
CA LEU A 190 -10.49 -1.87 -19.14
C LEU A 190 -11.61 -2.36 -20.07
N ALA A 191 -11.67 -1.75 -21.26
CA ALA A 191 -12.61 -2.14 -22.33
C ALA A 191 -12.25 -3.48 -22.98
N ASP A 192 -11.02 -3.95 -22.81
CA ASP A 192 -10.51 -5.22 -23.32
C ASP A 192 -10.28 -6.23 -22.21
N ALA A 193 -10.31 -7.51 -22.55
CA ALA A 193 -9.98 -8.57 -21.61
C ALA A 193 -8.50 -8.50 -21.20
N THR A 194 -8.22 -8.79 -19.93
CA THR A 194 -6.88 -8.92 -19.38
C THR A 194 -6.56 -10.40 -19.18
N VAL A 195 -5.38 -10.84 -19.60
CA VAL A 195 -4.93 -12.24 -19.42
C VAL A 195 -3.83 -12.27 -18.36
N ILE A 196 -4.04 -13.05 -17.31
CA ILE A 196 -3.13 -13.11 -16.16
C ILE A 196 -2.61 -14.52 -15.89
N ASN A 197 -1.44 -14.58 -15.26
CA ASN A 197 -0.95 -15.76 -14.57
C ASN A 197 -1.02 -15.52 -13.07
N VAL A 198 -1.47 -16.50 -12.30
CA VAL A 198 -1.47 -16.47 -10.84
C VAL A 198 -0.59 -17.58 -10.31
N ARG A 199 0.22 -17.27 -9.33
CA ARG A 199 1.18 -18.15 -8.70
C ARG A 199 1.07 -18.01 -7.19
N PHE A 200 1.15 -19.12 -6.47
CA PHE A 200 1.18 -19.15 -5.00
C PHE A 200 2.55 -19.60 -4.52
N VAL A 201 2.98 -19.01 -3.42
CA VAL A 201 4.20 -19.41 -2.71
C VAL A 201 3.83 -19.84 -1.31
N THR A 202 4.04 -21.11 -0.99
CA THR A 202 3.75 -21.68 0.32
C THR A 202 5.05 -22.16 0.98
N LYS A 203 4.97 -22.66 2.21
CA LYS A 203 6.14 -23.26 2.89
C LYS A 203 6.78 -24.38 2.07
N ASP A 204 5.97 -25.14 1.31
CA ASP A 204 6.43 -26.28 0.50
C ASP A 204 6.99 -25.84 -0.85
N GLY A 205 6.81 -24.60 -1.24
CA GLY A 205 7.33 -24.01 -2.47
C GLY A 205 6.31 -23.29 -3.33
N GLU A 206 6.73 -23.01 -4.55
CA GLU A 206 5.91 -22.39 -5.58
C GLU A 206 4.86 -23.38 -6.11
N ARG A 207 3.66 -22.88 -6.34
CA ARG A 207 2.54 -23.57 -6.98
C ARG A 207 1.98 -22.71 -8.09
N SER A 208 1.95 -23.25 -9.31
CA SER A 208 1.41 -22.60 -10.51
C SER A 208 0.26 -23.41 -11.08
N PRO A 209 -0.95 -23.32 -10.52
CA PRO A 209 -2.09 -24.12 -10.96
C PRO A 209 -2.39 -23.88 -12.44
N SER A 210 -2.48 -24.96 -13.24
CA SER A 210 -2.73 -24.85 -14.68
C SER A 210 -3.98 -24.03 -15.05
N PRO A 211 -5.11 -24.10 -14.31
CA PRO A 211 -6.29 -23.29 -14.62
C PRO A 211 -6.05 -21.78 -14.44
N LEU A 212 -5.03 -21.38 -13.70
CA LEU A 212 -4.69 -19.97 -13.43
C LEU A 212 -3.54 -19.46 -14.29
N GLN A 213 -3.07 -20.26 -15.25
CA GLN A 213 -2.10 -19.83 -16.25
C GLN A 213 -2.82 -19.41 -17.52
N GLY A 214 -2.68 -18.17 -17.94
CA GLY A 214 -3.49 -17.58 -19.02
C GLY A 214 -4.95 -17.38 -18.63
N TYR A 215 -5.22 -17.11 -17.36
CA TYR A 215 -6.58 -16.86 -16.88
C TYR A 215 -7.12 -15.53 -17.42
N VAL A 216 -8.32 -15.58 -18.00
CA VAL A 216 -8.92 -14.42 -18.65
C VAL A 216 -9.83 -13.69 -17.67
N LEU A 217 -9.51 -12.42 -17.41
CA LEU A 217 -10.40 -11.46 -16.75
C LEU A 217 -11.19 -10.73 -17.83
N PRO A 218 -12.51 -10.96 -17.95
CA PRO A 218 -13.31 -10.29 -18.97
C PRO A 218 -13.22 -8.76 -18.88
N ALA A 219 -13.48 -8.06 -19.96
CA ALA A 219 -13.55 -6.62 -19.99
C ALA A 219 -14.59 -6.10 -18.98
N GLN A 220 -14.30 -5.00 -18.30
CA GLN A 220 -15.21 -4.31 -17.39
C GLN A 220 -15.91 -5.26 -16.39
N SER A 221 -15.14 -6.11 -15.73
CA SER A 221 -15.68 -7.14 -14.85
C SER A 221 -14.94 -7.23 -13.52
N LEU A 222 -15.60 -7.89 -12.56
CA LEU A 222 -15.00 -8.35 -11.32
C LEU A 222 -15.02 -9.88 -11.29
N THR A 223 -13.93 -10.47 -10.86
CA THR A 223 -13.76 -11.91 -10.69
C THR A 223 -13.27 -12.19 -9.28
N VAL A 224 -13.84 -13.19 -8.61
CA VAL A 224 -13.41 -13.64 -7.29
C VAL A 224 -12.73 -15.01 -7.41
N LEU A 225 -11.51 -15.13 -6.91
CA LEU A 225 -10.77 -16.39 -6.86
C LEU A 225 -10.53 -16.78 -5.40
N LYS A 226 -11.16 -17.86 -4.95
CA LYS A 226 -10.89 -18.48 -3.65
C LYS A 226 -9.61 -19.31 -3.74
N ILE A 227 -8.52 -18.87 -3.12
CA ILE A 227 -7.22 -19.53 -3.29
C ILE A 227 -7.17 -20.93 -2.69
N ALA A 228 -7.97 -21.20 -1.65
CA ALA A 228 -8.10 -22.53 -1.08
C ALA A 228 -8.61 -23.58 -2.10
N ASP A 229 -9.47 -23.16 -3.04
CA ASP A 229 -9.99 -24.03 -4.09
C ASP A 229 -9.02 -24.16 -5.29
N GLN A 230 -7.96 -23.35 -5.29
CA GLN A 230 -6.92 -23.31 -6.32
C GLN A 230 -5.61 -23.96 -5.86
N GLY A 231 -5.64 -24.76 -4.79
CA GLY A 231 -4.49 -25.53 -4.33
C GLY A 231 -3.65 -24.88 -3.22
N ALA A 232 -4.16 -23.84 -2.57
CA ALA A 232 -3.51 -23.20 -1.40
C ALA A 232 -4.41 -23.29 -0.14
N ARG A 233 -4.95 -24.49 0.14
CA ARG A 233 -5.79 -24.76 1.32
C ARG A 233 -4.94 -25.21 2.51
N GLY A 234 -5.26 -24.72 3.70
CA GLY A 234 -4.64 -25.14 4.95
C GLY A 234 -3.23 -24.61 5.15
N GLU A 235 -2.88 -23.55 4.48
CA GLU A 235 -1.55 -22.92 4.56
C GLU A 235 -1.53 -21.83 5.64
N GLU A 236 -0.47 -21.83 6.47
CA GLU A 236 -0.23 -20.79 7.46
C GLU A 236 0.42 -19.53 6.88
N LEU A 237 0.97 -19.66 5.67
CA LEU A 237 1.57 -18.57 4.92
C LEU A 237 1.42 -18.84 3.42
N VAL A 238 0.83 -17.88 2.71
CA VAL A 238 0.68 -17.92 1.26
C VAL A 238 1.11 -16.58 0.66
N GLY A 239 2.25 -16.56 -0.03
CA GLY A 239 2.55 -15.46 -0.94
C GLY A 239 1.75 -15.60 -2.24
N VAL A 240 1.30 -14.50 -2.81
CA VAL A 240 0.60 -14.48 -4.10
C VAL A 240 1.32 -13.56 -5.06
N GLU A 241 1.56 -14.07 -6.26
CA GLU A 241 2.07 -13.31 -7.40
C GLU A 241 1.07 -13.40 -8.53
N MET A 242 0.70 -12.26 -9.09
CA MET A 242 -0.16 -12.15 -10.27
C MET A 242 0.51 -11.25 -11.30
N ARG A 243 0.63 -11.75 -12.54
CA ARG A 243 1.22 -11.01 -13.65
C ARG A 243 0.33 -11.08 -14.87
N ALA A 244 0.00 -9.93 -15.45
CA ALA A 244 -0.70 -9.86 -16.71
C ALA A 244 0.26 -10.18 -17.86
N GLN A 245 -0.15 -11.08 -18.75
CA GLN A 245 0.47 -11.29 -20.06
C GLN A 245 0.05 -10.18 -21.03
N SER A 246 -1.17 -9.65 -20.84
CA SER A 246 -1.71 -8.51 -21.58
C SER A 246 -2.71 -7.75 -20.72
N GLY A 247 -2.79 -6.44 -20.89
CA GLY A 247 -3.67 -5.57 -20.13
C GLY A 247 -3.15 -5.23 -18.72
N ALA A 248 -4.06 -4.76 -17.89
CA ALA A 248 -3.80 -4.41 -16.50
C ALA A 248 -5.10 -4.59 -15.68
N PHE A 249 -4.98 -4.75 -14.37
CA PHE A 249 -6.12 -5.01 -13.49
C PHE A 249 -5.87 -4.45 -12.10
N ILE A 250 -6.88 -4.53 -11.25
CA ILE A 250 -6.77 -4.23 -9.81
C ILE A 250 -6.90 -5.53 -9.05
N ALA A 251 -6.04 -5.74 -8.05
CA ALA A 251 -6.13 -6.89 -7.18
C ALA A 251 -6.30 -6.46 -5.71
N GLY A 252 -7.43 -6.84 -5.14
CA GLY A 252 -7.69 -6.82 -3.72
C GLY A 252 -7.59 -8.23 -3.13
N ARG A 253 -7.19 -8.31 -1.86
CA ARG A 253 -7.23 -9.54 -1.07
C ARG A 253 -8.21 -9.35 0.08
N ALA A 254 -9.27 -10.16 0.12
CA ALA A 254 -10.16 -10.30 1.25
C ALA A 254 -9.69 -11.49 2.09
N GLN A 255 -9.16 -11.22 3.27
CA GLN A 255 -8.68 -12.22 4.21
C GLN A 255 -9.66 -12.33 5.38
N HIS A 256 -10.26 -13.51 5.54
CA HIS A 256 -11.15 -13.85 6.64
C HIS A 256 -10.41 -14.77 7.61
N TYR A 257 -9.98 -14.21 8.74
CA TYR A 257 -9.35 -15.00 9.79
C TYR A 257 -10.43 -15.56 10.70
N LEU A 258 -10.62 -16.88 10.67
CA LEU A 258 -11.68 -17.58 11.40
C LEU A 258 -11.14 -18.53 12.46
N GLY A 259 -9.84 -18.81 12.44
CA GLY A 259 -9.24 -19.88 13.20
C GLY A 259 -8.57 -19.46 14.51
N THR A 260 -7.98 -20.45 15.16
CA THR A 260 -7.17 -20.25 16.36
C THR A 260 -5.91 -19.46 16.02
N GLY A 261 -5.65 -18.40 16.80
CA GLY A 261 -4.44 -17.58 16.67
C GLY A 261 -4.58 -16.34 15.80
N ARG A 262 -5.48 -16.33 14.81
CA ARG A 262 -5.79 -15.15 13.99
C ARG A 262 -7.29 -15.02 13.85
N LEU A 263 -7.84 -13.86 14.21
CA LEU A 263 -9.26 -13.54 14.05
C LEU A 263 -9.42 -12.17 13.41
N GLY A 264 -10.49 -12.00 12.63
CA GLY A 264 -10.87 -10.73 12.03
C GLY A 264 -11.00 -10.78 10.53
N PHE A 265 -11.08 -9.59 9.96
CA PHE A 265 -11.22 -9.37 8.54
C PHE A 265 -10.24 -8.30 8.07
N SER A 266 -9.65 -8.52 6.90
CA SER A 266 -8.80 -7.55 6.22
C SER A 266 -9.13 -7.54 4.73
N MET A 267 -9.26 -6.34 4.15
CA MET A 267 -9.43 -6.12 2.71
C MET A 267 -8.40 -5.11 2.26
N LYS A 268 -7.37 -5.57 1.54
CA LYS A 268 -6.21 -4.76 1.15
C LYS A 268 -5.89 -4.91 -0.33
N LEU A 269 -5.29 -3.86 -0.91
CA LEU A 269 -4.63 -3.94 -2.21
C LEU A 269 -3.30 -4.69 -2.09
N GLY A 270 -2.90 -5.37 -3.14
CA GLY A 270 -1.54 -5.87 -3.28
C GLY A 270 -0.52 -4.75 -3.52
N ALA A 271 0.76 -5.10 -3.44
CA ALA A 271 1.83 -4.26 -3.96
C ALA A 271 1.80 -4.29 -5.49
N PRO A 272 1.79 -3.13 -6.17
CA PRO A 272 1.79 -3.08 -7.64
C PRO A 272 3.17 -3.34 -8.24
N ALA A 273 4.21 -3.47 -7.43
CA ALA A 273 5.56 -3.83 -7.81
C ALA A 273 6.37 -4.33 -6.61
N ALA A 274 7.48 -5.02 -6.85
CA ALA A 274 8.52 -5.24 -5.86
C ALA A 274 9.46 -4.01 -5.81
N TYR A 275 9.77 -3.53 -4.60
CA TYR A 275 10.63 -2.36 -4.41
C TYR A 275 11.89 -2.74 -3.66
N PRO A 276 13.01 -1.99 -3.84
CA PRO A 276 14.26 -2.29 -3.16
C PRO A 276 14.26 -1.88 -1.67
N ASP A 277 13.52 -0.84 -1.30
CA ASP A 277 13.56 -0.25 0.04
C ASP A 277 12.16 -0.12 0.64
N TRP A 278 12.01 -0.65 1.85
CA TRP A 278 10.76 -0.69 2.58
C TRP A 278 10.90 -0.23 4.03
N TRP A 279 9.79 0.29 4.58
CA TRP A 279 9.70 0.71 5.97
C TRP A 279 8.43 0.17 6.64
N VAL A 280 8.61 -0.55 7.73
CA VAL A 280 7.54 -0.84 8.68
C VAL A 280 7.56 0.27 9.74
N VAL A 281 6.57 1.16 9.70
CA VAL A 281 6.54 2.38 10.52
C VAL A 281 5.72 2.25 11.80
N THR A 282 4.98 1.16 11.96
CA THR A 282 3.99 0.96 13.04
C THR A 282 4.29 -0.22 13.93
N GLY A 283 5.53 -0.69 13.96
CA GLY A 283 5.94 -1.76 14.85
C GLY A 283 5.67 -1.38 16.32
N ASP A 284 5.03 -2.29 17.06
CA ASP A 284 4.73 -2.08 18.48
C ASP A 284 4.63 -3.43 19.20
N TYR A 285 5.73 -3.84 19.80
CA TYR A 285 5.85 -5.10 20.52
C TYR A 285 5.40 -5.00 22.01
N SER A 286 4.68 -3.92 22.37
CA SER A 286 4.10 -3.76 23.71
C SER A 286 3.10 -4.87 24.02
N GLY A 287 3.30 -5.56 25.14
CA GLY A 287 2.48 -6.71 25.53
C GLY A 287 2.73 -7.96 24.68
N LYS A 288 3.83 -8.02 23.96
CA LYS A 288 4.29 -9.18 23.16
C LYS A 288 3.21 -9.79 22.27
N PRO A 289 2.63 -9.02 21.35
CA PRO A 289 1.68 -9.57 20.38
C PRO A 289 2.37 -10.60 19.48
N THR A 290 1.59 -11.40 18.77
CA THR A 290 2.13 -12.12 17.62
C THR A 290 2.32 -11.09 16.50
N GLU A 291 3.56 -10.70 16.27
CA GLU A 291 3.93 -9.68 15.29
C GLU A 291 5.01 -10.23 14.38
N GLN A 292 4.82 -10.07 13.08
CA GLN A 292 5.71 -10.59 12.06
C GLN A 292 5.80 -9.68 10.85
N ILE A 293 6.91 -9.77 10.16
CA ILE A 293 7.14 -9.14 8.86
C ILE A 293 7.35 -10.26 7.86
N ASP A 294 6.49 -10.31 6.85
CA ASP A 294 6.58 -11.26 5.76
C ASP A 294 7.26 -10.61 4.57
N VAL A 295 8.37 -11.21 4.15
CA VAL A 295 9.23 -10.69 3.08
C VAL A 295 9.17 -11.64 1.90
N PHE A 296 8.57 -11.20 0.82
CA PHE A 296 8.40 -11.96 -0.42
C PHE A 296 9.39 -11.50 -1.48
N ASN A 297 10.15 -12.43 -2.02
CA ASN A 297 10.98 -12.23 -3.20
C ASN A 297 10.31 -12.82 -4.44
N PRO A 298 9.65 -12.02 -5.30
CA PRO A 298 9.05 -12.51 -6.54
C PRO A 298 10.06 -12.62 -7.70
N GLY A 299 11.33 -12.26 -7.45
CA GLY A 299 12.41 -12.31 -8.44
C GLY A 299 12.91 -13.71 -8.73
N ASN A 300 13.69 -13.85 -9.80
CA ASN A 300 14.27 -15.13 -10.24
C ASN A 300 15.63 -15.43 -9.60
N LYS A 301 16.12 -14.55 -8.71
CA LYS A 301 17.37 -14.69 -7.97
C LYS A 301 17.11 -14.47 -6.49
N ASP A 302 17.95 -15.06 -5.66
CA ASP A 302 17.92 -14.80 -4.24
C ASP A 302 18.15 -13.30 -3.98
N ALA A 303 17.43 -12.74 -3.03
CA ALA A 303 17.62 -11.36 -2.58
C ALA A 303 18.33 -11.35 -1.23
N THR A 304 19.40 -10.55 -1.13
CA THR A 304 20.04 -10.25 0.15
C THR A 304 19.50 -8.94 0.68
N VAL A 305 18.88 -8.98 1.84
CA VAL A 305 18.18 -7.85 2.44
C VAL A 305 18.83 -7.45 3.75
N SER A 306 19.21 -6.18 3.88
CA SER A 306 19.61 -5.57 5.15
C SER A 306 18.35 -5.20 5.93
N VAL A 307 18.27 -5.62 7.19
CA VAL A 307 17.15 -5.32 8.08
C VAL A 307 17.66 -4.56 9.29
N LEU A 308 17.21 -3.32 9.48
CA LEU A 308 17.64 -2.45 10.56
C LEU A 308 16.42 -2.07 11.41
N PHE A 309 16.56 -2.28 12.72
CA PHE A 309 15.58 -1.85 13.71
C PHE A 309 16.02 -0.51 14.29
N SER A 310 15.09 0.42 14.42
CA SER A 310 15.26 1.70 15.08
C SER A 310 14.00 2.07 15.87
N GLY A 311 14.11 3.05 16.78
CA GLY A 311 12.99 3.44 17.61
C GLY A 311 13.47 4.30 18.78
N SER A 312 12.89 4.11 19.97
CA SER A 312 13.38 4.73 21.19
C SER A 312 14.80 4.24 21.52
N ASP A 313 15.52 4.96 22.39
CA ASP A 313 16.91 4.67 22.79
C ASP A 313 17.15 3.23 23.32
N ASP A 314 16.07 2.51 23.65
CA ASP A 314 16.12 1.14 24.14
C ASP A 314 16.21 0.08 23.04
N VAL A 315 15.94 0.42 21.77
CA VAL A 315 16.05 -0.51 20.64
C VAL A 315 17.52 -0.73 20.30
N LYS A 316 18.07 -1.86 20.73
CA LYS A 316 19.48 -2.27 20.54
C LYS A 316 19.60 -3.56 19.75
N VAL A 317 18.79 -3.71 18.72
CA VAL A 317 18.87 -4.86 17.81
C VAL A 317 20.04 -4.68 16.87
N ALA A 318 20.91 -5.69 16.80
CA ALA A 318 21.99 -5.67 15.81
C ALA A 318 21.43 -5.72 14.39
N PRO A 319 22.10 -5.08 13.40
CA PRO A 319 21.72 -5.23 11.99
C PRO A 319 21.62 -6.71 11.59
N LEU A 320 20.55 -7.07 10.88
CA LEU A 320 20.35 -8.42 10.37
C LEU A 320 20.59 -8.43 8.86
N SER A 321 21.13 -9.55 8.36
CA SER A 321 21.17 -9.85 6.94
C SER A 321 20.26 -11.03 6.68
N LEU A 322 19.24 -10.84 5.85
CA LEU A 322 18.26 -11.83 5.49
C LEU A 322 18.45 -12.25 4.03
N VAL A 323 18.61 -13.54 3.77
CA VAL A 323 18.58 -14.07 2.40
C VAL A 323 17.15 -14.56 2.14
N VAL A 324 16.49 -13.96 1.16
CA VAL A 324 15.15 -14.35 0.70
C VAL A 324 15.32 -15.07 -0.64
N PRO A 325 15.20 -16.41 -0.68
CA PRO A 325 15.38 -17.15 -1.92
C PRO A 325 14.37 -16.74 -3.00
N ALA A 326 14.74 -16.95 -4.26
CA ALA A 326 13.86 -16.70 -5.40
C ALA A 326 12.50 -17.41 -5.22
N HIS A 327 11.41 -16.70 -5.48
CA HIS A 327 10.03 -17.19 -5.35
C HIS A 327 9.72 -17.78 -3.96
N ARG A 328 10.18 -17.11 -2.89
CA ARG A 328 9.92 -17.50 -1.49
C ARG A 328 9.45 -16.33 -0.67
N VAL A 329 8.69 -16.66 0.37
CA VAL A 329 8.38 -15.76 1.48
C VAL A 329 9.18 -16.20 2.70
N ILE A 330 9.83 -15.26 3.36
CA ILE A 330 10.47 -15.46 4.66
C ILE A 330 9.67 -14.70 5.71
N ASN A 331 9.29 -15.40 6.76
CA ASN A 331 8.64 -14.83 7.94
C ASN A 331 9.67 -14.42 8.97
N LEU A 332 9.67 -13.14 9.31
CA LEU A 332 10.48 -12.57 10.39
C LEU A 332 9.60 -12.30 11.60
N SER A 333 9.54 -13.26 12.54
CA SER A 333 8.77 -13.13 13.77
C SER A 333 9.49 -12.25 14.79
N MET A 334 8.80 -11.25 15.33
CA MET A 334 9.37 -10.33 16.32
C MET A 334 9.78 -11.04 17.63
N SER A 335 9.12 -12.14 17.97
CA SER A 335 9.49 -12.96 19.13
C SER A 335 10.88 -13.59 19.01
N ASN A 336 11.41 -13.73 17.79
CA ASN A 336 12.71 -14.33 17.52
C ASN A 336 13.83 -13.28 17.38
N ILE A 337 13.51 -11.99 17.47
CA ILE A 337 14.49 -10.92 17.32
C ILE A 337 15.19 -10.68 18.67
N ALA A 338 16.45 -11.11 18.74
CA ALA A 338 17.26 -10.92 19.93
C ALA A 338 17.50 -9.42 20.20
N GLY A 339 17.22 -9.00 21.44
CA GLY A 339 17.42 -7.63 21.87
C GLY A 339 16.30 -6.66 21.48
N LEU A 340 15.19 -7.13 20.88
CA LEU A 340 14.03 -6.29 20.66
C LEU A 340 13.29 -6.09 21.99
N PRO A 341 13.22 -4.85 22.51
CA PRO A 341 12.51 -4.57 23.75
C PRO A 341 11.00 -4.54 23.51
N GLU A 342 10.23 -4.66 24.62
CA GLU A 342 8.82 -4.28 24.57
C GLU A 342 8.71 -2.78 24.28
N GLY A 343 7.88 -2.42 23.32
CA GLY A 343 7.69 -1.04 22.90
C GLY A 343 7.61 -0.89 21.39
N ARG A 344 7.72 0.36 20.97
CA ARG A 344 7.57 0.73 19.57
C ARG A 344 8.89 0.74 18.85
N PHE A 345 8.85 0.29 17.61
CA PHE A 345 10.00 0.27 16.74
C PHE A 345 9.59 0.56 15.31
N VAL A 346 10.57 0.85 14.48
CA VAL A 346 10.45 0.87 13.02
C VAL A 346 11.49 -0.05 12.44
N VAL A 347 11.21 -0.59 11.27
CA VAL A 347 12.15 -1.46 10.56
C VAL A 347 12.35 -0.94 9.16
N SER A 348 13.60 -0.75 8.76
CA SER A 348 13.96 -0.58 7.35
C SER A 348 14.46 -1.90 6.78
N LEU A 349 14.01 -2.21 5.56
CA LEU A 349 14.46 -3.35 4.79
C LEU A 349 14.99 -2.82 3.46
N SER A 350 16.28 -3.06 3.19
CA SER A 350 16.93 -2.60 1.96
C SER A 350 17.58 -3.77 1.24
N VAL A 351 17.23 -3.96 -0.03
CA VAL A 351 17.83 -4.97 -0.90
C VAL A 351 19.24 -4.55 -1.25
N LEU A 352 20.21 -5.35 -0.83
CA LEU A 352 21.64 -5.15 -1.16
C LEU A 352 22.00 -5.84 -2.46
N ASP A 353 21.35 -6.97 -2.77
CA ASP A 353 21.49 -7.73 -4.02
C ASP A 353 20.14 -8.38 -4.34
N GLY A 354 19.68 -8.30 -5.59
CA GLY A 354 18.38 -8.78 -6.06
C GLY A 354 17.56 -7.72 -6.78
N ASP A 355 16.36 -8.10 -7.24
CA ASP A 355 15.52 -7.25 -8.10
C ASP A 355 14.46 -6.42 -7.32
N GLY A 356 14.33 -6.64 -6.03
CA GLY A 356 13.32 -6.03 -5.17
C GLY A 356 12.51 -7.09 -4.41
N ILE A 357 11.81 -6.65 -3.38
CA ILE A 357 10.98 -7.48 -2.49
C ILE A 357 9.62 -6.84 -2.29
N VAL A 358 8.69 -7.61 -1.71
CA VAL A 358 7.41 -7.13 -1.19
C VAL A 358 7.37 -7.41 0.30
N VAL A 359 6.89 -6.45 1.09
CA VAL A 359 6.90 -6.55 2.54
C VAL A 359 5.52 -6.27 3.10
N GLU A 360 4.98 -7.22 3.86
CA GLU A 360 3.76 -7.05 4.64
C GLU A 360 4.04 -7.17 6.13
N HIS A 361 3.34 -6.39 6.92
CA HIS A 361 3.42 -6.36 8.38
C HIS A 361 2.13 -6.92 8.96
N VAL A 362 2.24 -7.98 9.74
CA VAL A 362 1.11 -8.70 10.34
C VAL A 362 1.19 -8.61 11.85
N VAL A 363 0.10 -8.16 12.46
CA VAL A 363 0.03 -8.01 13.92
C VAL A 363 -1.26 -8.63 14.43
N THR A 364 -1.14 -9.61 15.33
CA THR A 364 -2.26 -10.18 16.06
C THR A 364 -2.16 -9.81 17.54
N ARG A 365 -3.12 -9.04 18.01
CA ARG A 365 -3.21 -8.58 19.41
C ARG A 365 -4.39 -9.20 20.12
N GLN A 366 -4.23 -9.49 21.39
CA GLN A 366 -5.36 -9.84 22.22
C GLN A 366 -6.25 -8.61 22.46
N VAL A 367 -7.53 -8.74 22.18
CA VAL A 367 -8.56 -7.71 22.38
C VAL A 367 -9.70 -8.36 23.16
N ALA A 368 -9.80 -8.06 24.45
CA ALA A 368 -10.66 -8.78 25.40
C ALA A 368 -10.42 -10.31 25.30
N ASP A 369 -11.44 -11.10 25.01
CA ASP A 369 -11.33 -12.56 24.89
C ASP A 369 -10.99 -13.04 23.46
N ASN A 370 -10.73 -12.11 22.54
CA ASN A 370 -10.49 -12.40 21.13
C ASN A 370 -9.11 -11.92 20.67
N ALA A 371 -8.61 -12.53 19.62
CA ALA A 371 -7.41 -12.08 18.91
C ALA A 371 -7.80 -11.25 17.68
N ALA A 372 -7.30 -10.02 17.57
CA ALA A 372 -7.53 -9.15 16.42
C ALA A 372 -6.28 -9.10 15.54
N THR A 373 -6.43 -9.53 14.28
CA THR A 373 -5.34 -9.52 13.30
C THR A 373 -5.49 -8.33 12.35
N SER A 374 -4.38 -7.62 12.14
CA SER A 374 -4.19 -6.62 11.10
C SER A 374 -3.07 -7.06 10.18
N VAL A 375 -3.26 -6.85 8.89
CA VAL A 375 -2.22 -7.03 7.88
C VAL A 375 -2.18 -5.79 7.01
N ASP A 376 -0.98 -5.27 6.77
CA ASP A 376 -0.78 -4.07 5.98
C ASP A 376 0.51 -4.17 5.17
N LEU A 377 0.45 -3.61 3.97
CA LEU A 377 1.65 -3.42 3.16
C LEU A 377 2.57 -2.43 3.88
N ALA A 378 3.84 -2.75 3.99
CA ALA A 378 4.85 -1.80 4.44
C ALA A 378 4.96 -0.62 3.45
N PHE A 379 5.71 0.41 3.80
CA PHE A 379 5.86 1.59 2.96
C PHE A 379 7.10 1.47 2.08
N PRO A 380 6.97 1.45 0.76
CA PRO A 380 8.12 1.68 -0.09
C PRO A 380 8.74 3.05 0.19
N ALA A 381 10.07 3.13 0.31
CA ALA A 381 10.76 4.38 0.64
C ALA A 381 10.48 5.52 -0.35
N MET A 382 10.19 5.18 -1.60
CA MET A 382 9.82 6.14 -2.65
C MET A 382 8.52 6.90 -2.37
N MET A 383 7.68 6.44 -1.41
CA MET A 383 6.50 7.16 -0.98
C MET A 383 6.80 8.36 -0.09
N ALA A 384 8.03 8.53 0.38
CA ALA A 384 8.37 9.65 1.26
C ALA A 384 8.01 11.00 0.61
N SER A 385 7.23 11.80 1.33
CA SER A 385 6.72 13.08 0.85
C SER A 385 6.69 14.11 1.96
N ASN A 386 6.79 15.39 1.57
CA ASN A 386 6.61 16.51 2.47
C ASN A 386 5.14 16.80 2.77
N ARG A 387 4.22 16.20 2.04
CA ARG A 387 2.79 16.43 2.23
C ARG A 387 2.00 15.13 2.12
N TRP A 388 1.07 14.96 3.06
CA TRP A 388 0.23 13.77 3.16
C TRP A 388 -1.23 14.16 3.40
N ARG A 389 -2.15 13.36 2.89
CA ARG A 389 -3.60 13.59 3.04
C ARG A 389 -4.35 12.31 3.36
N THR A 390 -5.52 12.49 3.97
CA THR A 390 -6.49 11.42 4.16
C THR A 390 -7.90 11.93 3.93
N GLY A 391 -8.78 11.11 3.36
CA GLY A 391 -10.20 11.39 3.21
C GLY A 391 -11.00 11.00 4.46
N ILE A 392 -10.56 9.92 5.13
CA ILE A 392 -11.13 9.48 6.41
C ILE A 392 -10.40 10.25 7.50
N GLY A 393 -11.15 10.97 8.31
CA GLY A 393 -10.62 11.77 9.40
C GLY A 393 -10.12 10.94 10.58
N ILE A 394 -9.59 11.64 11.55
CA ILE A 394 -9.15 11.10 12.84
C ILE A 394 -10.08 11.66 13.91
N ALA A 395 -10.70 10.77 14.70
CA ALA A 395 -11.55 11.17 15.81
C ALA A 395 -10.70 11.55 17.03
N ALA A 396 -11.23 12.48 17.82
CA ALA A 396 -10.73 12.74 19.17
C ALA A 396 -10.69 11.43 19.98
N GLU A 397 -9.81 11.36 20.97
CA GLU A 397 -9.61 10.21 21.86
C GLU A 397 -8.91 8.99 21.21
N THR A 398 -8.57 9.03 19.92
CA THR A 398 -7.73 8.01 19.33
C THR A 398 -6.28 8.22 19.78
N GLU A 399 -5.87 7.52 20.81
CA GLU A 399 -4.45 7.50 21.20
C GLU A 399 -3.58 7.13 20.00
N ARG A 400 -2.57 7.97 19.73
CA ARG A 400 -1.57 7.66 18.69
C ARG A 400 -2.16 7.50 17.29
N ALA A 401 -3.11 8.35 16.97
CA ALA A 401 -3.84 8.30 15.71
C ALA A 401 -2.97 8.37 14.46
N VAL A 402 -1.81 9.02 14.55
CA VAL A 402 -0.87 9.21 13.42
C VAL A 402 0.54 8.88 13.85
N VAL A 403 1.25 8.13 13.00
CA VAL A 403 2.69 7.89 13.11
C VAL A 403 3.38 8.59 11.96
N ILE A 404 4.30 9.48 12.27
CA ILE A 404 5.12 10.19 11.28
C ILE A 404 6.56 9.73 11.45
N LEU A 405 7.13 9.12 10.43
CA LEU A 405 8.51 8.68 10.41
C LEU A 405 9.34 9.62 9.55
N ASN A 406 10.29 10.30 10.18
CA ASN A 406 11.30 11.05 9.47
C ASN A 406 12.41 10.10 9.01
N ILE A 407 12.42 9.76 7.73
CA ILE A 407 13.44 8.84 7.16
C ILE A 407 14.75 9.54 6.79
N THR A 408 14.85 10.85 7.03
CA THR A 408 16.06 11.63 6.68
C THR A 408 17.05 11.69 7.85
N GLY A 409 18.28 12.04 7.54
CA GLY A 409 19.35 12.22 8.52
C GLY A 409 19.33 13.59 9.25
N VAL A 410 18.27 14.40 9.08
CA VAL A 410 18.15 15.74 9.69
C VAL A 410 16.81 15.89 10.38
N ASP A 411 16.80 16.63 11.49
CA ASP A 411 15.56 16.95 12.20
C ASP A 411 14.58 17.71 11.31
N ALA A 412 13.31 17.44 11.49
CA ALA A 412 12.23 18.07 10.75
C ALA A 412 11.13 18.57 11.69
N THR A 413 10.19 19.31 11.15
CA THR A 413 8.93 19.61 11.83
C THR A 413 7.76 19.31 10.91
N ALA A 414 6.62 18.95 11.49
CA ALA A 414 5.37 18.80 10.78
C ALA A 414 4.25 19.62 11.42
N SER A 415 3.21 19.86 10.65
CA SER A 415 1.94 20.37 11.16
C SER A 415 0.79 19.50 10.64
N ILE A 416 -0.20 19.27 11.49
CA ILE A 416 -1.45 18.59 11.12
C ILE A 416 -2.55 19.62 11.09
N ALA A 417 -3.36 19.60 10.05
CA ALA A 417 -4.51 20.46 9.86
C ALA A 417 -5.73 19.67 9.42
N SER A 418 -6.88 20.22 9.70
CA SER A 418 -8.13 19.82 9.08
C SER A 418 -8.37 20.63 7.80
N THR A 419 -8.88 19.98 6.77
CA THR A 419 -9.42 20.68 5.59
C THR A 419 -10.95 20.64 5.65
N GLY A 420 -11.58 21.78 5.51
CA GLY A 420 -13.03 21.93 5.55
C GLY A 420 -13.48 23.19 4.82
N PRO A 421 -14.79 23.52 4.80
CA PRO A 421 -15.33 24.68 4.06
C PRO A 421 -14.65 26.00 4.38
N ALA A 422 -14.13 26.18 5.60
CA ALA A 422 -13.38 27.35 6.02
C ALA A 422 -11.89 27.34 5.58
N GLY A 423 -11.45 26.33 4.85
CA GLY A 423 -10.09 26.17 4.38
C GLY A 423 -9.28 25.16 5.20
N ARG A 424 -7.93 25.30 5.11
CA ARG A 424 -7.00 24.51 5.92
C ARG A 424 -6.85 25.16 7.29
N ILE A 425 -7.35 24.49 8.31
CA ILE A 425 -7.31 24.94 9.70
C ILE A 425 -6.33 24.08 10.48
N PRO A 426 -5.23 24.62 11.01
CA PRO A 426 -4.34 23.85 11.87
C PRO A 426 -5.10 23.22 13.05
N ALA A 427 -4.84 21.97 13.32
CA ALA A 427 -5.43 21.30 14.47
C ALA A 427 -4.76 21.80 15.74
N ALA A 428 -5.57 22.23 16.71
CA ALA A 428 -5.09 22.83 17.95
C ALA A 428 -4.12 21.89 18.68
N GLY A 429 -2.92 22.41 19.01
CA GLY A 429 -1.84 21.65 19.61
C GLY A 429 -1.03 20.76 18.65
N LEU A 430 -1.33 20.80 17.36
CA LEU A 430 -0.64 20.04 16.30
C LEU A 430 -0.06 20.95 15.21
N GLU A 431 0.08 22.24 15.49
CA GLU A 431 0.61 23.23 14.56
C GLU A 431 2.10 23.06 14.30
N LYS A 432 2.83 22.52 15.31
CA LYS A 432 4.25 22.24 15.21
C LYS A 432 4.61 20.98 15.99
N ILE A 433 4.98 19.95 15.26
CA ILE A 433 5.38 18.63 15.76
C ILE A 433 6.86 18.47 15.42
N ASN A 434 7.71 18.22 16.41
CA ASN A 434 9.13 17.95 16.17
C ASN A 434 9.28 16.49 15.70
N LEU A 435 10.07 16.28 14.66
CA LEU A 435 10.35 15.01 14.01
C LEU A 435 11.86 14.75 14.01
N PRO A 436 12.40 14.09 15.05
CA PRO A 436 13.83 13.78 15.10
C PRO A 436 14.28 12.96 13.90
N ALA A 437 15.52 13.13 13.47
CA ALA A 437 16.13 12.42 12.37
C ALA A 437 16.08 10.89 12.59
N GLY A 438 15.60 10.15 11.60
CA GLY A 438 15.54 8.68 11.62
C GLY A 438 14.57 8.08 12.66
N GLN A 439 13.67 8.89 13.25
CA GLN A 439 12.82 8.46 14.36
C GLN A 439 11.33 8.56 14.02
N PRO A 440 10.48 7.62 14.51
CA PRO A 440 9.03 7.74 14.46
C PRO A 440 8.53 8.72 15.54
N THR A 441 7.56 9.53 15.19
CA THR A 441 6.81 10.38 16.11
C THR A 441 5.36 9.94 16.15
N TYR A 442 4.89 9.56 17.32
CA TYR A 442 3.51 9.12 17.54
C TYR A 442 2.67 10.30 18.03
N VAL A 443 1.71 10.68 17.22
CA VAL A 443 0.87 11.85 17.46
C VAL A 443 -0.50 11.42 17.97
N ALA A 444 -0.86 11.90 19.15
CA ALA A 444 -2.23 11.79 19.68
C ALA A 444 -3.05 13.00 19.23
N VAL A 445 -4.32 12.79 18.96
CA VAL A 445 -5.26 13.91 18.72
C VAL A 445 -5.73 14.42 20.07
N PRO A 446 -5.59 15.73 20.37
CA PRO A 446 -6.05 16.29 21.64
C PRO A 446 -7.55 16.09 21.85
N ALA A 447 -7.97 15.99 23.10
CA ALA A 447 -9.37 15.83 23.47
C ALA A 447 -10.22 16.98 22.92
N GLY A 448 -11.37 16.67 22.34
CA GLY A 448 -12.29 17.64 21.74
C GLY A 448 -11.88 18.19 20.36
N VAL A 449 -10.73 17.71 19.82
CA VAL A 449 -10.30 18.05 18.46
C VAL A 449 -10.77 16.97 17.49
N GLU A 450 -11.56 17.35 16.50
CA GLU A 450 -11.96 16.49 15.39
C GLU A 450 -11.28 16.97 14.10
N ILE A 451 -10.71 16.02 13.37
CA ILE A 451 -10.03 16.30 12.11
C ILE A 451 -10.72 15.47 11.02
N PRO A 452 -11.78 16.00 10.39
CA PRO A 452 -12.60 15.25 9.42
C PRO A 452 -11.86 14.89 8.13
N GLN A 453 -10.88 15.68 7.73
CA GLN A 453 -9.92 15.40 6.66
C GLN A 453 -8.55 15.84 7.15
N VAL A 454 -7.55 15.02 6.98
CA VAL A 454 -6.21 15.30 7.49
C VAL A 454 -5.32 15.82 6.36
N ASP A 455 -4.64 16.94 6.60
CA ASP A 455 -3.56 17.45 5.75
C ASP A 455 -2.33 17.64 6.62
N ILE A 456 -1.27 16.88 6.34
CA ILE A 456 0.01 16.92 7.05
C ILE A 456 1.04 17.54 6.14
N VAL A 457 1.76 18.54 6.65
CA VAL A 457 2.88 19.18 5.95
C VAL A 457 4.11 19.07 6.82
N ALA A 458 5.20 18.56 6.26
CA ALA A 458 6.48 18.40 6.92
C ALA A 458 7.58 19.18 6.18
N THR A 459 8.63 19.56 6.91
CA THR A 459 9.78 20.29 6.35
C THR A 459 10.78 19.39 5.63
N GLN A 460 10.71 18.08 5.87
CA GLN A 460 11.50 17.02 5.19
C GLN A 460 10.56 15.94 4.69
N PRO A 461 10.96 15.11 3.71
CA PRO A 461 10.20 13.94 3.31
C PRO A 461 10.01 12.95 4.49
N VAL A 462 8.78 12.56 4.74
CA VAL A 462 8.38 11.65 5.81
C VAL A 462 7.49 10.54 5.27
N LEU A 463 7.32 9.46 6.05
CA LEU A 463 6.29 8.45 5.85
C LEU A 463 5.20 8.64 6.92
N VAL A 464 3.94 8.43 6.56
CA VAL A 464 2.81 8.66 7.47
C VAL A 464 1.85 7.49 7.46
N ALA A 465 1.64 6.89 8.63
CA ALA A 465 0.62 5.88 8.87
C ALA A 465 -0.45 6.40 9.83
N ARG A 466 -1.65 5.84 9.74
CA ARG A 466 -2.75 6.07 10.66
C ARG A 466 -3.14 4.79 11.37
N LEU A 467 -3.50 4.89 12.64
CA LEU A 467 -4.12 3.81 13.40
C LEU A 467 -5.62 4.08 13.48
N VAL A 468 -6.40 3.30 12.75
CA VAL A 468 -7.85 3.47 12.66
C VAL A 468 -8.53 2.45 13.57
N PRO A 469 -9.29 2.88 14.61
CA PRO A 469 -10.04 1.96 15.45
C PRO A 469 -11.08 1.20 14.65
N ARG A 470 -11.17 -0.11 14.84
CA ARG A 470 -12.23 -0.94 14.28
C ARG A 470 -13.50 -0.77 15.10
N LYS A 471 -14.61 -0.47 14.45
CA LYS A 471 -15.90 -0.23 15.10
C LYS A 471 -16.84 -1.43 15.07
N LYS A 472 -16.54 -2.42 14.21
CA LYS A 472 -17.36 -3.62 14.00
C LYS A 472 -16.50 -4.87 14.07
N GLY A 473 -17.14 -5.99 14.45
CA GLY A 473 -16.53 -7.30 14.52
C GLY A 473 -15.51 -7.43 15.65
N VAL A 474 -14.41 -8.15 15.39
CA VAL A 474 -13.31 -8.25 16.31
C VAL A 474 -12.62 -6.90 16.43
N GLY A 475 -12.60 -6.33 17.61
CA GLY A 475 -12.07 -5.00 17.91
C GLY A 475 -10.58 -4.85 17.53
N GLY A 476 -9.96 -3.80 18.03
CA GLY A 476 -8.56 -3.47 17.75
C GLY A 476 -8.41 -2.30 16.79
N ARG A 477 -7.26 -2.22 16.16
CA ARG A 477 -6.91 -1.12 15.25
C ARG A 477 -6.50 -1.67 13.89
N ASP A 478 -6.90 -0.98 12.83
CA ASP A 478 -6.37 -1.19 11.50
C ASP A 478 -5.23 -0.20 11.25
N ILE A 479 -4.21 -0.61 10.52
CA ILE A 479 -3.11 0.25 10.10
C ILE A 479 -3.42 0.68 8.67
N VAL A 480 -3.46 1.97 8.43
CA VAL A 480 -3.79 2.52 7.11
C VAL A 480 -2.76 3.57 6.73
N PRO A 481 -2.06 3.41 5.61
CA PRO A 481 -1.23 4.48 5.09
C PRO A 481 -2.06 5.74 4.86
N ALA A 482 -1.53 6.91 5.20
CA ALA A 482 -1.99 8.14 4.59
C ALA A 482 -1.58 8.15 3.11
N LEU A 483 -2.07 9.09 2.33
CA LEU A 483 -1.71 9.23 0.92
C LEU A 483 -0.66 10.32 0.77
N PRO A 484 0.55 10.01 0.26
CA PRO A 484 1.52 11.04 -0.07
C PRO A 484 0.97 11.88 -1.21
N VAL A 485 1.20 13.19 -1.16
CA VAL A 485 0.97 14.07 -2.30
C VAL A 485 2.26 14.08 -3.11
N LEU A 486 2.23 13.41 -4.24
CA LEU A 486 3.37 13.39 -5.15
C LEU A 486 3.19 14.47 -6.23
N PRO A 487 4.26 15.20 -6.60
CA PRO A 487 4.23 16.09 -7.74
C PRO A 487 3.91 15.27 -8.99
N MET A 488 3.20 15.86 -9.95
CA MET A 488 3.11 15.26 -11.28
C MET A 488 4.54 15.06 -11.79
N ALA A 489 4.87 13.84 -12.23
CA ALA A 489 6.08 13.63 -13.01
C ALA A 489 6.02 14.66 -14.14
N GLN A 490 6.97 15.58 -14.22
CA GLN A 490 7.12 16.44 -15.37
C GLN A 490 7.25 15.48 -16.55
N ALA A 491 6.29 15.53 -17.46
CA ALA A 491 6.42 14.90 -18.76
C ALA A 491 7.78 15.39 -19.27
N GLY A 492 8.74 14.45 -19.41
CA GLY A 492 10.08 14.83 -19.80
C GLY A 492 9.98 15.74 -21.01
N ASP A 493 10.58 16.93 -20.91
CA ASP A 493 10.83 17.81 -22.02
C ASP A 493 11.64 16.99 -23.05
N GLY A 494 10.93 16.31 -23.93
CA GLY A 494 11.45 15.84 -25.20
C GLY A 494 11.75 17.10 -26.00
N GLY A 495 12.87 17.73 -25.71
CA GLY A 495 13.40 18.79 -26.51
C GLY A 495 13.53 18.33 -27.94
N VAL A 496 12.60 18.75 -28.78
CA VAL A 496 12.77 18.74 -30.23
C VAL A 496 13.88 19.73 -30.50
N ALA A 497 15.11 19.20 -30.60
CA ALA A 497 16.20 19.97 -31.22
C ALA A 497 15.79 20.21 -32.68
N GLN A 498 15.69 21.47 -33.06
CA GLN A 498 15.61 21.91 -34.45
C GLN A 498 16.92 21.59 -35.18
#